data_1b14c67da2fee6ce19b85f4a7e50901b
#
_entry.id   1b14c67da2fee6ce19b85f4a7e50901b
#
_cell.length_a   1.000
_cell.length_b   1.000
_cell.length_c   1.000
_cell.angle_alpha   90.00
_cell.angle_beta   90.00
_cell.angle_gamma   90.00
#
_symmetry.space_group_name_H-M   'P 1'
#
loop_
_entity.id
_entity.type
_entity.pdbx_description
1 polymer ?
#
loop_
_entity_poly.entity_id
_entity_poly.type
_entity_poly.pdbx_seq_one_letter_code
_entity_poly.pdbx_strand_id
1 'polypeptide(L)'
;MLLEGQVRIPSGCAISGIMNKKGKKFSGKDIIESIALMHDRSNGLGGGFAAYGIYPEFAECYAFHVFYDDLDARQETELYLNINFDIESSGKIPTEKHPGIGKGPITWRYFLQPKTFRVEQMEVDEDEFVVRTVFHINTHIKGSYVFSSGKNMGAFKAVGYPEDVGEYYMLDQYKAYLWTAHGRFPTNTPGWWGGAHPFTLLDWSCVHNGEISSYDANRRYIEQFGYKCTLMTDTEAITYLVDYLGRKKDLTLEQTAAVLAAPFWSEIDKMSDKDKALYTALRATYASALVNGPFSILVGFTGGFMALNDRLKLRSLVAAEKGDLFYVASEESAIKIVCPQPERIWAPRGGEPVIVRVEV
;
A
#
# COMPACT_ATOMS: atom_id res chain seq x y z
N MET A 1 27.93 -4.70 -23.68
CA MET A 1 27.37 -5.52 -24.77
C MET A 1 27.06 -6.89 -24.15
N LEU A 2 25.80 -7.28 -24.04
CA LEU A 2 25.44 -8.64 -23.56
C LEU A 2 25.86 -9.63 -24.65
N LEU A 3 26.57 -10.69 -24.28
CA LEU A 3 26.93 -11.75 -25.19
C LEU A 3 25.66 -12.49 -25.63
N GLU A 4 25.63 -12.92 -26.88
CA GLU A 4 24.55 -13.76 -27.41
C GLU A 4 24.41 -15.02 -26.55
N GLY A 5 23.18 -15.31 -26.09
CA GLY A 5 22.91 -16.46 -25.19
C GLY A 5 22.91 -16.14 -23.69
N GLN A 6 23.18 -14.91 -23.24
CA GLN A 6 22.98 -14.55 -21.84
C GLN A 6 21.49 -14.50 -21.52
N VAL A 7 21.11 -15.20 -20.44
CA VAL A 7 19.74 -15.17 -19.91
C VAL A 7 19.42 -13.73 -19.49
N ARG A 8 18.35 -13.15 -20.03
CA ARG A 8 17.83 -11.89 -19.54
C ARG A 8 17.22 -12.12 -18.15
N ILE A 9 17.74 -11.42 -17.16
CA ILE A 9 17.10 -11.39 -15.83
C ILE A 9 15.75 -10.68 -15.99
N PRO A 10 14.63 -11.31 -15.63
CA PRO A 10 13.33 -10.65 -15.67
C PRO A 10 13.37 -9.38 -14.81
N SER A 11 13.02 -8.25 -15.36
CA SER A 11 12.93 -6.97 -14.65
C SER A 11 11.48 -6.55 -14.48
N GLY A 12 11.17 -5.96 -13.36
CA GLY A 12 9.83 -5.47 -13.02
C GLY A 12 9.60 -5.55 -11.52
N CYS A 13 8.67 -4.75 -11.00
CA CYS A 13 8.36 -4.79 -9.58
C CYS A 13 7.91 -6.18 -9.10
N ALA A 14 8.07 -6.42 -7.80
CA ALA A 14 7.57 -7.60 -7.10
C ALA A 14 6.62 -7.18 -5.98
N ILE A 15 5.53 -7.93 -5.79
CA ILE A 15 4.63 -7.78 -4.65
C ILE A 15 4.44 -9.13 -3.95
N SER A 16 4.29 -9.09 -2.63
CA SER A 16 3.92 -10.24 -1.81
C SER A 16 3.01 -9.80 -0.66
N GLY A 17 2.12 -10.68 -0.23
CA GLY A 17 1.25 -10.48 0.92
C GLY A 17 0.96 -11.80 1.63
N ILE A 18 0.96 -11.76 2.96
CA ILE A 18 0.65 -12.91 3.82
C ILE A 18 -0.30 -12.44 4.92
N MET A 19 -1.41 -13.16 5.11
CA MET A 19 -2.41 -12.86 6.12
C MET A 19 -2.83 -14.11 6.89
N ASN A 20 -3.01 -13.96 8.19
CA ASN A 20 -3.71 -14.95 8.99
C ASN A 20 -5.19 -14.56 9.12
N LYS A 21 -6.08 -15.38 8.57
CA LYS A 21 -7.54 -15.15 8.53
C LYS A 21 -8.20 -15.11 9.92
N LYS A 22 -7.56 -15.67 10.94
CA LYS A 22 -8.02 -15.62 12.34
C LYS A 22 -7.41 -14.46 13.14
N GLY A 23 -6.72 -13.52 12.48
CA GLY A 23 -6.08 -12.40 13.16
C GLY A 23 -4.86 -12.78 14.02
N LYS A 24 -4.38 -14.02 13.96
CA LYS A 24 -3.21 -14.45 14.72
C LYS A 24 -1.96 -13.79 14.16
N LYS A 25 -1.22 -13.12 15.05
CA LYS A 25 0.00 -12.40 14.66
C LYS A 25 1.18 -13.34 14.47
N PHE A 26 1.98 -13.07 13.45
CA PHE A 26 3.21 -13.80 13.12
C PHE A 26 4.34 -12.81 12.78
N SER A 27 5.59 -13.29 12.84
CA SER A 27 6.79 -12.50 12.56
C SER A 27 6.84 -12.03 11.10
N GLY A 28 7.50 -10.89 10.84
CA GLY A 28 7.80 -10.43 9.49
C GLY A 28 8.82 -11.26 8.72
N LYS A 29 9.38 -12.32 9.32
CA LYS A 29 10.36 -13.19 8.67
C LYS A 29 9.83 -13.79 7.36
N ASP A 30 8.62 -14.36 7.38
CA ASP A 30 8.05 -15.05 6.22
C ASP A 30 7.81 -14.09 5.04
N ILE A 31 7.35 -12.86 5.31
CA ILE A 31 7.15 -11.88 4.23
C ILE A 31 8.48 -11.39 3.65
N ILE A 32 9.53 -11.25 4.48
CA ILE A 32 10.88 -10.91 4.01
C ILE A 32 11.41 -12.05 3.12
N GLU A 33 11.29 -13.30 3.56
CA GLU A 33 11.74 -14.46 2.78
C GLU A 33 10.99 -14.60 1.45
N SER A 34 9.67 -14.38 1.47
CA SER A 34 8.83 -14.41 0.27
C SER A 34 9.25 -13.36 -0.76
N ILE A 35 9.46 -12.10 -0.34
CA ILE A 35 9.82 -11.03 -1.27
C ILE A 35 11.27 -11.16 -1.75
N ALA A 36 12.18 -11.63 -0.89
CA ALA A 36 13.59 -11.85 -1.20
C ALA A 36 13.80 -12.84 -2.36
N LEU A 37 12.94 -13.86 -2.48
CA LEU A 37 13.01 -14.80 -3.60
C LEU A 37 12.82 -14.12 -4.96
N MET A 38 12.16 -12.97 -4.98
CA MET A 38 11.95 -12.17 -6.18
C MET A 38 12.98 -11.04 -6.34
N HIS A 39 14.17 -11.16 -5.74
CA HIS A 39 15.26 -10.17 -5.77
C HIS A 39 15.54 -9.63 -7.18
N ASP A 40 15.69 -10.53 -8.16
CA ASP A 40 16.00 -10.19 -9.55
C ASP A 40 14.92 -9.34 -10.24
N ARG A 41 13.72 -9.24 -9.67
CA ARG A 41 12.66 -8.35 -10.13
C ARG A 41 12.81 -6.91 -9.63
N SER A 42 13.65 -6.69 -8.64
CA SER A 42 13.98 -5.37 -8.09
C SER A 42 15.34 -4.88 -8.61
N ASN A 43 15.59 -3.60 -8.55
CA ASN A 43 16.90 -3.02 -8.83
C ASN A 43 17.49 -2.23 -7.64
N GLY A 44 16.94 -2.41 -6.44
CA GLY A 44 17.42 -1.74 -5.23
C GLY A 44 17.05 -0.26 -5.12
N LEU A 45 16.24 0.28 -6.03
CA LEU A 45 15.82 1.69 -6.00
C LEU A 45 14.54 1.91 -5.17
N GLY A 46 14.20 0.95 -4.31
CA GLY A 46 13.14 1.06 -3.33
C GLY A 46 12.57 -0.29 -2.94
N GLY A 47 12.36 -0.47 -1.65
CA GLY A 47 11.68 -1.61 -1.04
C GLY A 47 10.82 -1.16 0.12
N GLY A 48 9.87 -1.99 0.52
CA GLY A 48 9.13 -1.72 1.75
C GLY A 48 7.98 -2.67 2.03
N PHE A 49 7.37 -2.42 3.18
CA PHE A 49 6.38 -3.28 3.81
C PHE A 49 5.27 -2.46 4.45
N ALA A 50 4.07 -3.02 4.52
CA ALA A 50 3.05 -2.58 5.47
C ALA A 50 2.68 -3.76 6.38
N ALA A 51 2.37 -3.43 7.63
CA ALA A 51 2.05 -4.40 8.67
C ALA A 51 0.85 -3.93 9.49
N TYR A 52 -0.07 -4.84 9.79
CA TYR A 52 -1.31 -4.56 10.51
C TYR A 52 -1.40 -5.33 11.82
N GLY A 53 -1.84 -4.64 12.87
CA GLY A 53 -1.89 -5.19 14.22
C GLY A 53 -0.59 -5.05 15.00
N ILE A 54 0.34 -4.21 14.56
CA ILE A 54 1.71 -4.10 15.14
C ILE A 54 1.79 -3.20 16.37
N TYR A 55 0.79 -2.38 16.63
CA TYR A 55 0.76 -1.42 17.75
C TYR A 55 -0.43 -1.64 18.68
N PRO A 56 -0.57 -2.81 19.33
CA PRO A 56 -1.75 -3.13 20.14
C PRO A 56 -1.96 -2.20 21.35
N GLU A 57 -0.88 -1.63 21.89
CA GLU A 57 -0.94 -0.68 23.01
C GLU A 57 -1.46 0.71 22.59
N PHE A 58 -1.40 1.02 21.30
CA PHE A 58 -1.85 2.27 20.68
C PHE A 58 -2.85 2.00 19.56
N ALA A 59 -3.67 0.96 19.71
CA ALA A 59 -4.57 0.50 18.64
C ALA A 59 -5.58 1.57 18.20
N GLU A 60 -6.00 2.44 19.12
CA GLU A 60 -6.95 3.52 18.85
C GLU A 60 -6.30 4.82 18.38
N CYS A 61 -4.95 4.90 18.43
CA CYS A 61 -4.20 6.07 17.96
C CYS A 61 -3.87 5.96 16.48
N TYR A 62 -3.85 7.08 15.78
CA TYR A 62 -3.25 7.16 14.46
C TYR A 62 -1.73 7.08 14.57
N ALA A 63 -1.13 6.06 13.98
CA ALA A 63 0.32 5.86 13.96
C ALA A 63 0.93 6.60 12.76
N PHE A 64 1.39 7.82 12.97
CA PHE A 64 2.09 8.56 11.93
C PHE A 64 3.55 8.11 11.88
N HIS A 65 4.00 7.61 10.73
CA HIS A 65 5.40 7.49 10.41
C HIS A 65 5.80 8.65 9.49
N VAL A 66 6.85 9.35 9.87
CA VAL A 66 7.27 10.58 9.19
C VAL A 66 8.75 10.50 8.82
N PHE A 67 9.07 10.87 7.61
CA PHE A 67 10.43 11.20 7.18
C PHE A 67 10.70 12.68 7.37
N TYR A 68 11.90 13.00 7.85
CA TYR A 68 12.38 14.36 7.97
C TYR A 68 13.76 14.51 7.31
N ASP A 69 13.92 15.54 6.52
CA ASP A 69 15.19 15.89 5.91
C ASP A 69 16.20 16.37 6.99
N ASP A 70 15.68 17.11 7.99
CA ASP A 70 16.45 17.70 9.09
C ASP A 70 15.61 17.87 10.37
N LEU A 71 16.23 18.46 11.40
CA LEU A 71 15.58 18.69 12.68
C LEU A 71 14.62 19.89 12.66
N ASP A 72 14.83 20.85 11.78
CA ASP A 72 13.96 22.03 11.66
C ASP A 72 12.60 21.62 11.10
N ALA A 73 12.59 20.79 10.05
CA ALA A 73 11.37 20.18 9.50
C ALA A 73 10.60 19.37 10.55
N ARG A 74 11.33 18.62 11.39
CA ARG A 74 10.72 17.89 12.50
C ARG A 74 10.09 18.85 13.52
N GLN A 75 10.79 19.88 13.93
CA GLN A 75 10.31 20.85 14.92
C GLN A 75 9.03 21.57 14.41
N GLU A 76 9.00 22.00 13.15
CA GLU A 76 7.84 22.61 12.54
C GLU A 76 6.64 21.65 12.51
N THR A 77 6.87 20.38 12.14
CA THR A 77 5.82 19.34 12.18
C THR A 77 5.30 19.10 13.59
N GLU A 78 6.20 19.00 14.60
CA GLU A 78 5.80 18.80 15.99
C GLU A 78 4.98 19.98 16.53
N LEU A 79 5.29 21.22 16.16
CA LEU A 79 4.48 22.38 16.49
C LEU A 79 3.05 22.26 15.90
N TYR A 80 2.95 21.87 14.62
CA TYR A 80 1.66 21.67 13.96
C TYR A 80 0.87 20.53 14.61
N LEU A 81 1.53 19.39 14.91
CA LEU A 81 0.89 18.24 15.56
C LEU A 81 0.39 18.60 16.96
N ASN A 82 1.19 19.28 17.78
CA ASN A 82 0.77 19.69 19.13
C ASN A 82 -0.44 20.63 19.18
N ILE A 83 -0.65 21.43 18.13
CA ILE A 83 -1.83 22.28 18.00
C ILE A 83 -3.08 21.43 17.73
N ASN A 84 -2.97 20.37 16.96
CA ASN A 84 -4.09 19.65 16.36
C ASN A 84 -4.37 18.29 17.02
N PHE A 85 -3.40 17.70 17.69
CA PHE A 85 -3.48 16.35 18.28
C PHE A 85 -2.97 16.35 19.72
N ASP A 86 -3.44 15.37 20.46
CA ASP A 86 -2.78 14.87 21.66
C ASP A 86 -1.78 13.77 21.25
N ILE A 87 -0.52 13.93 21.65
CA ILE A 87 0.57 13.01 21.31
C ILE A 87 0.75 12.04 22.48
N GLU A 88 0.21 10.83 22.33
CA GLU A 88 0.29 9.78 23.37
C GLU A 88 1.71 9.23 23.52
N SER A 89 2.42 9.10 22.41
CA SER A 89 3.83 8.68 22.40
C SER A 89 4.51 9.11 21.11
N SER A 90 5.81 9.34 21.17
CA SER A 90 6.62 9.60 19.98
C SER A 90 8.05 9.10 20.16
N GLY A 91 8.69 8.77 19.04
CA GLY A 91 10.08 8.34 19.06
C GLY A 91 10.62 7.96 17.70
N LYS A 92 11.93 7.79 17.64
CA LYS A 92 12.60 7.30 16.45
C LYS A 92 12.09 5.88 16.13
N ILE A 93 11.77 5.59 14.87
CA ILE A 93 11.50 4.21 14.44
C ILE A 93 12.81 3.43 14.59
N PRO A 94 12.80 2.28 15.31
CA PRO A 94 13.99 1.46 15.50
C PRO A 94 14.55 0.99 14.15
N THR A 95 15.86 1.09 14.00
CA THR A 95 16.58 0.66 12.79
C THR A 95 17.98 0.15 13.15
N GLU A 96 18.46 -0.83 12.40
CA GLU A 96 19.86 -1.25 12.43
C GLU A 96 20.60 -0.81 11.17
N LYS A 97 21.92 -0.60 11.27
CA LYS A 97 22.72 -0.28 10.09
C LYS A 97 22.79 -1.48 9.15
N HIS A 98 22.46 -1.26 7.90
CA HIS A 98 22.56 -2.29 6.86
C HIS A 98 23.38 -1.77 5.67
N PRO A 99 24.35 -2.55 5.12
CA PRO A 99 25.21 -2.09 4.04
C PRO A 99 24.43 -1.78 2.73
N GLY A 100 23.31 -2.45 2.49
CA GLY A 100 22.42 -2.21 1.34
C GLY A 100 21.55 -0.97 1.46
N ILE A 101 21.50 -0.32 2.64
CA ILE A 101 20.69 0.88 2.87
C ILE A 101 21.61 2.10 3.09
N GLY A 102 21.53 3.03 2.14
CA GLY A 102 22.29 4.28 2.20
C GLY A 102 21.79 5.24 3.29
N LYS A 103 22.47 6.39 3.42
CA LYS A 103 22.01 7.46 4.32
C LYS A 103 20.61 7.91 3.91
N GLY A 104 19.66 7.77 4.81
CA GLY A 104 18.26 8.18 4.62
C GLY A 104 17.86 9.40 5.46
N PRO A 105 16.60 9.79 5.40
CA PRO A 105 16.00 10.82 6.23
C PRO A 105 15.94 10.37 7.70
N ILE A 106 15.64 11.29 8.59
CA ILE A 106 15.29 10.97 9.99
C ILE A 106 13.93 10.28 9.95
N THR A 107 13.81 9.09 10.52
CA THR A 107 12.56 8.33 10.59
C THR A 107 11.95 8.44 11.98
N TRP A 108 10.74 8.94 12.09
CA TRP A 108 10.08 9.19 13.35
C TRP A 108 8.65 8.65 13.36
N ARG A 109 8.17 8.25 14.53
CA ARG A 109 6.81 7.76 14.73
C ARG A 109 6.12 8.55 15.82
N TYR A 110 4.84 8.83 15.60
CA TYR A 110 3.93 9.43 16.58
C TYR A 110 2.69 8.57 16.70
N PHE A 111 2.16 8.48 17.92
CA PHE A 111 0.82 7.95 18.19
C PHE A 111 -0.08 9.11 18.60
N LEU A 112 -1.09 9.40 17.80
CA LEU A 112 -1.83 10.64 17.79
C LEU A 112 -3.32 10.41 18.01
N GLN A 113 -3.94 11.27 18.80
CA GLN A 113 -5.39 11.39 18.88
C GLN A 113 -5.79 12.81 18.47
N PRO A 114 -6.68 12.99 17.48
CA PRO A 114 -7.18 14.31 17.09
C PRO A 114 -7.87 14.99 18.26
N LYS A 115 -7.57 16.27 18.49
CA LYS A 115 -8.27 17.06 19.50
C LYS A 115 -9.70 17.32 19.05
N THR A 116 -10.69 16.90 19.85
CA THR A 116 -12.12 16.97 19.52
C THR A 116 -12.54 18.36 19.04
N PHE A 117 -12.13 19.42 19.76
CA PHE A 117 -12.49 20.78 19.38
C PHE A 117 -11.93 21.21 18.00
N ARG A 118 -10.82 20.61 17.56
CA ARG A 118 -10.24 20.87 16.23
C ARG A 118 -11.04 20.20 15.13
N VAL A 119 -11.46 18.94 15.37
CA VAL A 119 -12.31 18.19 14.44
C VAL A 119 -13.65 18.92 14.27
N GLU A 120 -14.28 19.33 15.38
CA GLU A 120 -15.52 20.11 15.40
C GLU A 120 -15.37 21.46 14.67
N GLN A 121 -14.29 22.19 14.92
CA GLN A 121 -14.01 23.46 14.26
C GLN A 121 -13.90 23.35 12.74
N MET A 122 -13.44 22.20 12.22
CA MET A 122 -13.31 21.95 10.79
C MET A 122 -14.59 21.38 10.16
N GLU A 123 -15.61 21.07 10.97
CA GLU A 123 -16.89 20.47 10.53
C GLU A 123 -16.72 19.21 9.67
N VAL A 124 -15.79 18.31 10.09
CA VAL A 124 -15.49 17.06 9.40
C VAL A 124 -15.47 15.90 10.37
N ASP A 125 -15.45 14.66 9.86
CA ASP A 125 -15.15 13.50 10.68
C ASP A 125 -13.64 13.40 11.01
N GLU A 126 -13.30 12.51 11.96
CA GLU A 126 -11.94 12.33 12.45
C GLU A 126 -10.98 11.86 11.34
N ASP A 127 -11.42 10.93 10.50
CA ASP A 127 -10.60 10.42 9.39
C ASP A 127 -10.30 11.51 8.35
N GLU A 128 -11.30 12.33 7.99
CA GLU A 128 -11.07 13.45 7.07
C GLU A 128 -10.16 14.51 7.68
N PHE A 129 -10.25 14.76 8.99
CA PHE A 129 -9.33 15.65 9.70
C PHE A 129 -7.89 15.15 9.60
N VAL A 130 -7.68 13.83 9.80
CA VAL A 130 -6.37 13.20 9.67
C VAL A 130 -5.85 13.26 8.24
N VAL A 131 -6.69 12.97 7.25
CA VAL A 131 -6.34 13.09 5.83
C VAL A 131 -5.89 14.50 5.48
N ARG A 132 -6.62 15.53 5.91
CA ARG A 132 -6.24 16.95 5.69
C ARG A 132 -4.92 17.29 6.38
N THR A 133 -4.68 16.73 7.57
CA THR A 133 -3.41 16.88 8.28
C THR A 133 -2.25 16.27 7.50
N VAL A 134 -2.39 15.04 7.01
CA VAL A 134 -1.37 14.39 6.17
C VAL A 134 -1.05 15.24 4.94
N PHE A 135 -2.06 15.71 4.23
CA PHE A 135 -1.85 16.57 3.06
C PHE A 135 -1.22 17.92 3.42
N HIS A 136 -1.61 18.50 4.55
CA HIS A 136 -0.99 19.76 5.01
C HIS A 136 0.51 19.55 5.26
N ILE A 137 0.89 18.56 6.03
CA ILE A 137 2.30 18.28 6.32
C ILE A 137 3.06 18.02 5.02
N ASN A 138 2.56 17.13 4.16
CA ASN A 138 3.24 16.73 2.93
C ASN A 138 3.34 17.83 1.87
N THR A 139 2.52 18.90 1.96
CA THR A 139 2.51 19.98 0.96
C THR A 139 3.04 21.32 1.48
N HIS A 140 2.98 21.60 2.78
CA HIS A 140 3.31 22.91 3.33
C HIS A 140 4.54 22.89 4.24
N ILE A 141 4.87 21.76 4.89
CA ILE A 141 6.05 21.66 5.75
C ILE A 141 7.19 21.05 4.93
N LYS A 142 8.10 21.92 4.48
CA LYS A 142 9.23 21.49 3.65
C LYS A 142 10.13 20.52 4.40
N GLY A 143 10.50 19.44 3.76
CA GLY A 143 11.38 18.41 4.35
C GLY A 143 10.68 17.41 5.28
N SER A 144 9.33 17.48 5.35
CA SER A 144 8.52 16.54 6.12
C SER A 144 7.62 15.72 5.20
N TYR A 145 7.54 14.42 5.45
CA TYR A 145 6.70 13.53 4.66
C TYR A 145 6.11 12.41 5.54
N VAL A 146 4.79 12.47 5.75
CA VAL A 146 4.03 11.41 6.42
C VAL A 146 3.84 10.27 5.43
N PHE A 147 4.40 9.10 5.72
CA PHE A 147 4.32 7.92 4.86
C PHE A 147 3.53 6.75 5.46
N SER A 148 2.94 6.93 6.63
CA SER A 148 1.96 6.04 7.26
C SER A 148 1.10 6.85 8.22
N SER A 149 -0.21 6.60 8.27
CA SER A 149 -1.13 7.40 9.09
C SER A 149 -2.34 6.62 9.61
N GLY A 150 -2.34 5.29 9.51
CA GLY A 150 -3.46 4.45 9.95
C GLY A 150 -3.40 4.06 11.43
N LYS A 151 -4.50 3.46 11.93
CA LYS A 151 -4.58 2.92 13.29
C LYS A 151 -4.03 1.50 13.35
N ASN A 152 -3.24 1.21 14.39
CA ASN A 152 -2.66 -0.12 14.64
C ASN A 152 -1.94 -0.74 13.41
N MET A 153 -1.39 0.09 12.56
CA MET A 153 -0.64 -0.33 11.37
C MET A 153 0.58 0.58 11.16
N GLY A 154 1.51 0.13 10.30
CA GLY A 154 2.64 0.95 9.91
C GLY A 154 3.24 0.51 8.59
N ALA A 155 3.71 1.48 7.81
CA ALA A 155 4.55 1.27 6.65
C ALA A 155 6.03 1.41 7.01
N PHE A 156 6.88 0.62 6.35
CA PHE A 156 8.33 0.64 6.49
C PHE A 156 8.92 0.62 5.09
N LYS A 157 9.68 1.63 4.71
CA LYS A 157 10.20 1.75 3.35
C LYS A 157 11.50 2.51 3.28
N ALA A 158 12.34 2.18 2.30
CA ALA A 158 13.63 2.80 2.07
C ALA A 158 14.08 2.62 0.61
N VAL A 159 15.16 3.29 0.23
CA VAL A 159 15.94 2.96 -0.97
C VAL A 159 16.85 1.78 -0.61
N GLY A 160 16.65 0.66 -1.29
CA GLY A 160 17.33 -0.61 -1.09
C GLY A 160 16.50 -1.76 -1.65
N TYR A 161 17.05 -2.95 -1.64
CA TYR A 161 16.29 -4.16 -1.92
C TYR A 161 15.29 -4.43 -0.77
N PRO A 162 14.13 -5.05 -1.03
CA PRO A 162 13.12 -5.24 0.01
C PRO A 162 13.62 -6.05 1.22
N GLU A 163 14.43 -7.07 1.01
CA GLU A 163 15.05 -7.86 2.09
C GLU A 163 15.95 -6.99 2.98
N ASP A 164 16.79 -6.13 2.38
CA ASP A 164 17.66 -5.20 3.10
C ASP A 164 16.83 -4.20 3.94
N VAL A 165 15.68 -3.75 3.39
CA VAL A 165 14.74 -2.88 4.10
C VAL A 165 14.09 -3.61 5.27
N GLY A 166 13.74 -4.89 5.10
CA GLY A 166 13.20 -5.75 6.16
C GLY A 166 14.17 -5.91 7.33
N GLU A 167 15.45 -6.14 7.03
CA GLU A 167 16.53 -6.26 8.03
C GLU A 167 16.84 -4.90 8.67
N TYR A 168 16.93 -3.82 7.89
CA TYR A 168 17.16 -2.46 8.39
C TYR A 168 16.13 -2.02 9.42
N TYR A 169 14.85 -2.33 9.25
CA TYR A 169 13.79 -2.05 10.22
C TYR A 169 13.54 -3.19 11.22
N MET A 170 14.33 -4.25 11.19
CA MET A 170 14.20 -5.42 12.08
C MET A 170 12.78 -6.00 12.07
N LEU A 171 12.18 -6.14 10.88
CA LEU A 171 10.77 -6.51 10.76
C LEU A 171 10.49 -7.95 11.21
N ASP A 172 11.49 -8.80 11.31
CA ASP A 172 11.43 -10.15 11.89
C ASP A 172 11.05 -10.12 13.39
N GLN A 173 11.32 -9.00 14.10
CA GLN A 173 10.96 -8.80 15.51
C GLN A 173 9.53 -8.28 15.70
N TYR A 174 8.92 -7.69 14.65
CA TYR A 174 7.52 -7.28 14.70
C TYR A 174 6.57 -8.46 14.48
N LYS A 175 5.37 -8.37 15.06
CA LYS A 175 4.30 -9.36 14.87
C LYS A 175 3.05 -8.68 14.36
N ALA A 176 2.58 -9.07 13.20
CA ALA A 176 1.36 -8.60 12.55
C ALA A 176 0.51 -9.78 12.07
N TYR A 177 -0.79 -9.56 11.89
CA TYR A 177 -1.68 -10.57 11.30
C TYR A 177 -1.74 -10.48 9.78
N LEU A 178 -1.34 -9.33 9.23
CA LEU A 178 -1.23 -9.08 7.79
C LEU A 178 0.07 -8.35 7.51
N TRP A 179 0.80 -8.84 6.52
CA TRP A 179 1.99 -8.23 5.94
C TRP A 179 1.82 -8.07 4.44
N THR A 180 2.23 -6.93 3.89
CA THR A 180 2.44 -6.72 2.45
C THR A 180 3.85 -6.27 2.20
N ALA A 181 4.42 -6.62 1.04
CA ALA A 181 5.80 -6.28 0.67
C ALA A 181 5.91 -5.89 -0.81
N HIS A 182 6.89 -5.06 -1.10
CA HIS A 182 7.18 -4.58 -2.45
C HIS A 182 8.68 -4.46 -2.71
N GLY A 183 9.14 -4.97 -3.86
CA GLY A 183 10.45 -4.71 -4.45
C GLY A 183 10.28 -3.85 -5.71
N ARG A 184 10.89 -2.66 -5.71
CA ARG A 184 10.71 -1.65 -6.75
C ARG A 184 11.66 -1.84 -7.91
N PHE A 185 11.15 -1.64 -9.12
CA PHE A 185 11.92 -1.46 -10.35
C PHE A 185 11.37 -0.22 -11.08
N PRO A 186 11.75 0.99 -10.65
CA PRO A 186 11.25 2.21 -11.30
C PRO A 186 11.83 2.35 -12.70
N THR A 187 11.00 2.75 -13.65
CA THR A 187 11.37 3.01 -15.03
C THR A 187 11.59 4.50 -15.31
N ASN A 188 10.79 5.36 -14.67
CA ASN A 188 10.72 6.79 -14.99
C ASN A 188 10.96 7.73 -13.81
N THR A 189 11.14 7.22 -12.59
CA THR A 189 11.31 8.03 -11.39
C THR A 189 12.59 7.68 -10.64
N PRO A 190 13.30 8.67 -10.06
CA PRO A 190 14.49 8.40 -9.28
C PRO A 190 14.19 7.57 -8.04
N GLY A 191 15.19 6.82 -7.56
CA GLY A 191 15.12 6.15 -6.27
C GLY A 191 15.21 7.17 -5.14
N TRP A 192 14.14 7.28 -4.33
CA TRP A 192 14.14 8.06 -3.11
C TRP A 192 13.17 7.45 -2.10
N TRP A 193 13.39 7.73 -0.82
CA TRP A 193 12.68 7.05 0.28
C TRP A 193 11.15 7.19 0.21
N GLY A 194 10.66 8.40 -0.03
CA GLY A 194 9.22 8.65 -0.13
C GLY A 194 8.57 7.97 -1.33
N GLY A 195 9.32 7.80 -2.43
CA GLY A 195 8.85 7.14 -3.65
C GLY A 195 8.89 5.60 -3.59
N ALA A 196 9.46 4.99 -2.55
CA ALA A 196 9.35 3.56 -2.31
C ALA A 196 7.91 3.18 -1.88
N HIS A 197 7.48 1.95 -2.18
CA HIS A 197 6.20 1.42 -1.72
C HIS A 197 6.31 0.87 -0.29
N PRO A 198 5.18 0.71 0.41
CA PRO A 198 3.81 1.01 0.02
C PRO A 198 3.51 2.52 0.05
N PHE A 199 2.45 2.91 -0.66
CA PHE A 199 1.77 4.19 -0.45
C PHE A 199 0.59 3.96 0.47
N THR A 200 0.35 4.93 1.37
CA THR A 200 -0.68 4.78 2.40
C THR A 200 -1.52 6.04 2.54
N LEU A 201 -2.74 5.88 3.00
CA LEU A 201 -3.59 6.93 3.52
C LEU A 201 -4.57 6.31 4.52
N LEU A 202 -4.59 6.80 5.76
CA LEU A 202 -5.30 6.13 6.85
C LEU A 202 -4.88 4.64 6.91
N ASP A 203 -5.83 3.74 7.02
CA ASP A 203 -5.60 2.29 7.07
C ASP A 203 -5.32 1.64 5.71
N TRP A 204 -5.46 2.39 4.61
CA TRP A 204 -5.15 1.88 3.29
C TRP A 204 -3.64 1.84 3.06
N SER A 205 -3.13 0.71 2.57
CA SER A 205 -1.78 0.59 2.03
C SER A 205 -1.83 -0.07 0.66
N CYS A 206 -1.12 0.47 -0.32
CA CYS A 206 -1.09 -0.08 -1.67
C CYS A 206 0.35 -0.38 -2.11
N VAL A 207 0.57 -1.60 -2.58
CA VAL A 207 1.76 -2.01 -3.33
C VAL A 207 1.36 -2.38 -4.75
N HIS A 208 2.19 -2.03 -5.74
CA HIS A 208 1.85 -2.08 -7.15
C HIS A 208 2.99 -2.66 -7.98
N ASN A 209 2.69 -3.64 -8.80
CA ASN A 209 3.56 -4.16 -9.84
C ASN A 209 2.95 -3.83 -11.20
N GLY A 210 3.47 -2.81 -11.87
CA GLY A 210 2.99 -2.41 -13.18
C GLY A 210 3.28 -0.95 -13.53
N GLU A 211 2.59 -0.48 -14.54
CA GLU A 211 2.61 0.90 -15.05
C GLU A 211 1.19 1.29 -15.47
N ILE A 212 0.69 2.40 -14.94
CA ILE A 212 -0.66 2.88 -15.21
C ILE A 212 -0.63 3.93 -16.31
N SER A 213 -1.10 3.59 -17.50
CA SER A 213 -1.17 4.52 -18.65
C SER A 213 -2.20 5.64 -18.45
N SER A 214 -3.19 5.44 -17.58
CA SER A 214 -4.19 6.45 -17.23
C SER A 214 -3.80 7.35 -16.06
N TYR A 215 -2.56 7.29 -15.56
CA TYR A 215 -2.10 7.98 -14.36
C TYR A 215 -2.51 9.47 -14.32
N ASP A 216 -2.23 10.24 -15.37
CA ASP A 216 -2.51 11.67 -15.37
C ASP A 216 -4.03 11.98 -15.31
N ALA A 217 -4.85 11.15 -15.98
CA ALA A 217 -6.30 11.25 -15.90
C ALA A 217 -6.81 10.89 -14.49
N ASN A 218 -6.31 9.81 -13.90
CA ASN A 218 -6.67 9.39 -12.56
C ASN A 218 -6.25 10.41 -11.51
N ARG A 219 -5.04 10.96 -11.61
CA ARG A 219 -4.53 12.03 -10.74
C ARG A 219 -5.44 13.26 -10.80
N ARG A 220 -5.70 13.78 -12.00
CA ARG A 220 -6.57 14.96 -12.19
C ARG A 220 -7.99 14.74 -11.67
N TYR A 221 -8.49 13.50 -11.83
CA TYR A 221 -9.80 13.14 -11.30
C TYR A 221 -9.83 13.20 -9.77
N ILE A 222 -8.87 12.57 -9.10
CA ILE A 222 -8.87 12.48 -7.64
C ILE A 222 -8.54 13.84 -6.98
N GLU A 223 -7.73 14.69 -7.63
CA GLU A 223 -7.39 16.03 -7.15
C GLU A 223 -8.62 16.96 -7.08
N GLN A 224 -9.67 16.73 -7.89
CA GLN A 224 -10.92 17.48 -7.83
C GLN A 224 -11.68 17.27 -6.51
N PHE A 225 -11.41 16.17 -5.80
CA PHE A 225 -12.02 15.83 -4.52
C PHE A 225 -11.14 16.19 -3.32
N GLY A 226 -10.10 17.00 -3.51
CA GLY A 226 -9.26 17.55 -2.45
C GLY A 226 -8.01 16.74 -2.14
N TYR A 227 -7.78 15.62 -2.80
CA TYR A 227 -6.55 14.83 -2.66
C TYR A 227 -5.36 15.56 -3.27
N LYS A 228 -4.15 15.29 -2.76
CA LYS A 228 -2.90 15.95 -3.19
C LYS A 228 -1.86 14.90 -3.57
N CYS A 229 -1.72 14.65 -4.87
CA CYS A 229 -0.69 13.75 -5.40
C CYS A 229 0.66 14.49 -5.49
N THR A 230 1.49 14.35 -4.45
CA THR A 230 2.75 15.07 -4.32
C THR A 230 3.97 14.29 -4.78
N LEU A 231 3.84 12.97 -4.91
CA LEU A 231 4.95 12.07 -5.22
C LEU A 231 5.08 11.73 -6.70
N MET A 232 4.10 12.17 -7.49
CA MET A 232 4.07 11.96 -8.94
C MET A 232 4.20 10.48 -9.34
N THR A 233 3.58 9.59 -8.55
CA THR A 233 3.52 8.17 -8.84
C THR A 233 2.09 7.70 -9.05
N ASP A 234 1.91 6.73 -9.92
CA ASP A 234 0.61 6.12 -10.20
C ASP A 234 0.02 5.40 -8.99
N THR A 235 0.87 4.78 -8.17
CA THR A 235 0.43 4.06 -6.97
C THR A 235 -0.12 4.99 -5.88
N GLU A 236 0.42 6.20 -5.74
CA GLU A 236 -0.17 7.23 -4.88
C GLU A 236 -1.61 7.54 -5.31
N ALA A 237 -1.83 7.77 -6.61
CA ALA A 237 -3.16 8.04 -7.14
C ALA A 237 -4.12 6.85 -6.94
N ILE A 238 -3.65 5.61 -7.12
CA ILE A 238 -4.47 4.40 -6.85
C ILE A 238 -4.87 4.34 -5.37
N THR A 239 -3.94 4.59 -4.45
CA THR A 239 -4.22 4.57 -3.01
C THR A 239 -5.32 5.58 -2.66
N TYR A 240 -5.23 6.77 -3.21
CA TYR A 240 -6.24 7.82 -3.00
C TYR A 240 -7.57 7.52 -3.69
N LEU A 241 -7.58 6.85 -4.85
CA LEU A 241 -8.80 6.36 -5.48
C LEU A 241 -9.50 5.33 -4.60
N VAL A 242 -8.75 4.41 -3.96
CA VAL A 242 -9.32 3.42 -3.05
C VAL A 242 -9.98 4.10 -1.85
N ASP A 243 -9.31 5.06 -1.21
CA ASP A 243 -9.89 5.84 -0.11
C ASP A 243 -11.15 6.60 -0.56
N TYR A 244 -11.08 7.27 -1.71
CA TYR A 244 -12.22 8.01 -2.25
C TYR A 244 -13.43 7.12 -2.51
N LEU A 245 -13.23 5.99 -3.19
CA LEU A 245 -14.31 5.07 -3.53
C LEU A 245 -14.85 4.35 -2.29
N GLY A 246 -13.99 3.87 -1.41
CA GLY A 246 -14.39 3.16 -0.19
C GLY A 246 -14.94 4.11 0.89
N ARG A 247 -14.14 5.07 1.35
CA ARG A 247 -14.51 5.93 2.49
C ARG A 247 -15.49 7.04 2.10
N LYS A 248 -15.22 7.80 1.00
CA LYS A 248 -16.08 8.96 0.64
C LYS A 248 -17.30 8.58 -0.19
N LYS A 249 -17.30 7.45 -0.89
CA LYS A 249 -18.42 7.00 -1.74
C LYS A 249 -19.12 5.75 -1.22
N ASP A 250 -18.63 5.20 -0.11
CA ASP A 250 -19.20 4.02 0.55
C ASP A 250 -19.38 2.81 -0.38
N LEU A 251 -18.47 2.66 -1.36
CA LEU A 251 -18.45 1.50 -2.23
C LEU A 251 -17.82 0.31 -1.51
N THR A 252 -18.39 -0.87 -1.68
CA THR A 252 -17.75 -2.11 -1.21
C THR A 252 -16.42 -2.36 -1.94
N LEU A 253 -15.57 -3.23 -1.40
CA LEU A 253 -14.30 -3.58 -2.06
C LEU A 253 -14.53 -4.22 -3.44
N GLU A 254 -15.59 -5.02 -3.58
CA GLU A 254 -15.99 -5.63 -4.85
C GLU A 254 -16.41 -4.56 -5.88
N GLN A 255 -17.16 -3.54 -5.43
CA GLN A 255 -17.56 -2.42 -6.28
C GLN A 255 -16.34 -1.53 -6.61
N THR A 256 -15.46 -1.28 -5.63
CA THR A 256 -14.20 -0.56 -5.85
C THR A 256 -13.34 -1.27 -6.89
N ALA A 257 -13.16 -2.58 -6.79
CA ALA A 257 -12.46 -3.38 -7.80
C ALA A 257 -13.12 -3.28 -9.18
N ALA A 258 -14.47 -3.34 -9.22
CA ALA A 258 -15.25 -3.21 -10.46
C ALA A 258 -15.15 -1.80 -11.09
N VAL A 259 -14.80 -0.78 -10.32
CA VAL A 259 -14.48 0.57 -10.83
C VAL A 259 -13.05 0.61 -11.36
N LEU A 260 -12.09 0.17 -10.54
CA LEU A 260 -10.66 0.26 -10.87
C LEU A 260 -10.29 -0.62 -12.08
N ALA A 261 -10.85 -1.84 -12.18
CA ALA A 261 -10.64 -2.80 -13.26
C ALA A 261 -11.96 -3.14 -13.97
N ALA A 262 -12.70 -2.11 -14.40
CA ALA A 262 -14.05 -2.28 -14.92
C ALA A 262 -14.13 -3.31 -16.06
N PRO A 263 -15.06 -4.27 -16.00
CA PRO A 263 -15.29 -5.25 -17.07
C PRO A 263 -15.55 -4.58 -18.41
N PHE A 264 -15.25 -5.26 -19.52
CA PHE A 264 -15.60 -4.77 -20.84
C PHE A 264 -17.12 -4.72 -21.05
N TRP A 265 -17.61 -3.84 -21.89
CA TRP A 265 -19.04 -3.74 -22.21
C TRP A 265 -19.61 -5.06 -22.71
N SER A 266 -18.85 -5.80 -23.52
CA SER A 266 -19.24 -7.12 -24.02
C SER A 266 -19.37 -8.19 -22.93
N GLU A 267 -18.74 -8.00 -21.76
CA GLU A 267 -18.90 -8.87 -20.59
C GLU A 267 -20.12 -8.43 -19.78
N ILE A 268 -20.28 -7.12 -19.57
CA ILE A 268 -21.44 -6.53 -18.89
C ILE A 268 -22.74 -6.92 -19.61
N ASP A 269 -22.74 -6.91 -20.94
CA ASP A 269 -23.91 -7.29 -21.75
C ASP A 269 -24.36 -8.74 -21.55
N LYS A 270 -23.50 -9.61 -21.06
CA LYS A 270 -23.78 -11.04 -20.78
C LYS A 270 -24.16 -11.31 -19.32
N MET A 271 -24.13 -10.31 -18.46
CA MET A 271 -24.47 -10.44 -17.03
C MET A 271 -25.99 -10.54 -16.84
N SER A 272 -26.42 -10.93 -15.64
CA SER A 272 -27.82 -10.83 -15.23
C SER A 272 -28.29 -9.37 -15.30
N ASP A 273 -29.58 -9.13 -15.49
CA ASP A 273 -30.13 -7.76 -15.56
C ASP A 273 -29.76 -6.91 -14.36
N LYS A 274 -29.74 -7.50 -13.16
CA LYS A 274 -29.34 -6.84 -11.92
C LYS A 274 -27.86 -6.43 -11.95
N ASP A 275 -26.98 -7.36 -12.30
CA ASP A 275 -25.54 -7.09 -12.34
C ASP A 275 -25.22 -6.13 -13.49
N LYS A 276 -25.85 -6.31 -14.67
CA LYS A 276 -25.72 -5.40 -15.81
C LYS A 276 -26.06 -3.97 -15.42
N ALA A 277 -27.16 -3.77 -14.70
CA ALA A 277 -27.57 -2.45 -14.24
C ALA A 277 -26.54 -1.85 -13.28
N LEU A 278 -26.05 -2.62 -12.29
CA LEU A 278 -25.04 -2.20 -11.33
C LEU A 278 -23.72 -1.83 -12.02
N TYR A 279 -23.15 -2.73 -12.83
CA TYR A 279 -21.86 -2.51 -13.48
C TYR A 279 -21.92 -1.39 -14.52
N THR A 280 -23.06 -1.22 -15.20
CA THR A 280 -23.30 -0.07 -16.10
C THR A 280 -23.28 1.24 -15.31
N ALA A 281 -23.99 1.30 -14.17
CA ALA A 281 -24.03 2.49 -13.32
C ALA A 281 -22.65 2.83 -12.75
N LEU A 282 -21.91 1.86 -12.20
CA LEU A 282 -20.55 2.05 -11.69
C LEU A 282 -19.62 2.58 -12.79
N ARG A 283 -19.66 1.96 -13.97
CA ARG A 283 -18.78 2.34 -15.08
C ARG A 283 -19.11 3.70 -15.68
N ALA A 284 -20.39 4.09 -15.69
CA ALA A 284 -20.81 5.43 -16.13
C ALA A 284 -20.46 6.50 -15.11
N THR A 285 -20.71 6.25 -13.82
CA THR A 285 -20.48 7.23 -12.74
C THR A 285 -19.01 7.46 -12.46
N TYR A 286 -18.18 6.41 -12.45
CA TYR A 286 -16.78 6.44 -12.06
C TYR A 286 -15.82 6.19 -13.23
N ALA A 287 -16.19 6.56 -14.44
CA ALA A 287 -15.38 6.31 -15.65
C ALA A 287 -13.94 6.82 -15.54
N SER A 288 -13.73 7.97 -14.88
CA SER A 288 -12.41 8.59 -14.71
C SER A 288 -11.57 7.94 -13.60
N ALA A 289 -12.15 7.08 -12.78
CA ALA A 289 -11.44 6.27 -11.79
C ALA A 289 -10.96 4.92 -12.35
N LEU A 290 -11.35 4.57 -13.59
CA LEU A 290 -10.84 3.38 -14.26
C LEU A 290 -9.32 3.45 -14.41
N VAL A 291 -8.64 2.41 -13.96
CA VAL A 291 -7.19 2.26 -14.08
C VAL A 291 -6.86 1.46 -15.33
N ASN A 292 -6.15 2.08 -16.27
CA ASN A 292 -5.68 1.43 -17.48
C ASN A 292 -4.16 1.21 -17.44
N GLY A 293 -3.71 0.14 -18.08
CA GLY A 293 -2.33 -0.28 -18.12
C GLY A 293 -2.14 -1.66 -17.49
N PRO A 294 -0.94 -2.23 -17.61
CA PRO A 294 -0.61 -3.50 -16.96
C PRO A 294 -0.40 -3.27 -15.46
N PHE A 295 -1.25 -3.85 -14.60
CA PHE A 295 -1.06 -3.76 -13.17
C PHE A 295 -1.45 -5.04 -12.41
N SER A 296 -0.78 -5.27 -11.30
CA SER A 296 -1.29 -6.04 -10.17
C SER A 296 -1.05 -5.23 -8.89
N ILE A 297 -2.08 -5.06 -8.10
CA ILE A 297 -2.04 -4.34 -6.83
C ILE A 297 -2.43 -5.24 -5.68
N LEU A 298 -1.87 -4.94 -4.52
CA LEU A 298 -2.30 -5.49 -3.25
C LEU A 298 -2.60 -4.32 -2.31
N VAL A 299 -3.86 -4.20 -1.94
CA VAL A 299 -4.38 -3.15 -1.06
C VAL A 299 -4.67 -3.74 0.30
N GLY A 300 -3.86 -3.41 1.31
CA GLY A 300 -4.10 -3.76 2.70
C GLY A 300 -5.03 -2.74 3.36
N PHE A 301 -5.81 -3.21 4.32
CA PHE A 301 -6.69 -2.40 5.16
C PHE A 301 -6.88 -3.08 6.53
N THR A 302 -7.39 -2.36 7.51
CA THR A 302 -7.67 -2.96 8.82
C THR A 302 -8.68 -4.09 8.69
N GLY A 303 -8.25 -5.29 9.08
CA GLY A 303 -9.04 -6.52 8.99
C GLY A 303 -8.92 -7.28 7.67
N GLY A 304 -8.07 -6.86 6.71
CA GLY A 304 -7.92 -7.64 5.49
C GLY A 304 -7.07 -7.02 4.39
N PHE A 305 -7.15 -7.64 3.22
CA PHE A 305 -6.58 -7.08 2.00
C PHE A 305 -7.41 -7.45 0.76
N MET A 306 -7.20 -6.68 -0.29
CA MET A 306 -7.70 -6.95 -1.65
C MET A 306 -6.52 -7.04 -2.60
N ALA A 307 -6.43 -8.13 -3.37
CA ALA A 307 -5.52 -8.25 -4.51
C ALA A 307 -6.30 -8.15 -5.83
N LEU A 308 -5.79 -7.40 -6.79
CA LEU A 308 -6.48 -7.14 -8.05
C LEU A 308 -5.47 -7.03 -9.20
N ASN A 309 -5.78 -7.70 -10.31
CA ASN A 309 -5.10 -7.51 -11.59
C ASN A 309 -5.84 -6.51 -12.47
N ASP A 310 -5.11 -5.94 -13.44
CA ASP A 310 -5.75 -5.31 -14.58
C ASP A 310 -6.72 -6.27 -15.31
N ARG A 311 -7.72 -5.70 -15.96
CA ARG A 311 -8.80 -6.46 -16.62
C ARG A 311 -8.36 -7.38 -17.75
N LEU A 312 -7.13 -7.22 -18.28
CA LEU A 312 -6.52 -8.08 -19.30
C LEU A 312 -5.55 -9.10 -18.71
N LYS A 313 -5.22 -8.97 -17.40
CA LYS A 313 -4.22 -9.76 -16.71
C LYS A 313 -2.85 -9.71 -17.38
N LEU A 314 -2.37 -8.49 -17.64
CA LEU A 314 -1.06 -8.27 -18.23
C LEU A 314 0.08 -8.44 -17.23
N ARG A 315 -0.22 -8.37 -15.93
CA ARG A 315 0.72 -8.68 -14.84
C ARG A 315 0.35 -9.98 -14.13
N SER A 316 1.39 -10.69 -13.67
CA SER A 316 1.21 -11.92 -12.91
C SER A 316 0.71 -11.64 -11.49
N LEU A 317 -0.16 -12.51 -11.01
CA LEU A 317 -0.62 -12.56 -9.64
C LEU A 317 -1.05 -13.98 -9.33
N VAL A 318 -0.55 -14.53 -8.24
CA VAL A 318 -0.89 -15.88 -7.74
C VAL A 318 -1.38 -15.76 -6.32
N ALA A 319 -2.44 -16.46 -6.00
CA ALA A 319 -3.00 -16.59 -4.66
C ALA A 319 -2.90 -18.04 -4.18
N ALA A 320 -2.73 -18.23 -2.88
CA ALA A 320 -2.74 -19.56 -2.26
C ALA A 320 -3.28 -19.51 -0.84
N GLU A 321 -3.73 -20.66 -0.34
CA GLU A 321 -4.19 -20.82 1.04
C GLU A 321 -3.71 -22.12 1.65
N LYS A 322 -3.45 -22.09 2.97
CA LYS A 322 -3.16 -23.23 3.80
C LYS A 322 -3.62 -22.99 5.22
N GLY A 323 -4.62 -23.75 5.67
CA GLY A 323 -5.24 -23.54 6.98
C GLY A 323 -5.75 -22.10 7.14
N ASP A 324 -5.29 -21.43 8.19
CA ASP A 324 -5.65 -20.04 8.46
C ASP A 324 -4.83 -18.99 7.69
N LEU A 325 -3.80 -19.41 6.95
CA LEU A 325 -2.90 -18.52 6.22
C LEU A 325 -3.32 -18.36 4.76
N PHE A 326 -3.31 -17.12 4.31
CA PHE A 326 -3.55 -16.72 2.93
C PHE A 326 -2.34 -16.00 2.36
N TYR A 327 -2.00 -16.31 1.13
CA TYR A 327 -0.80 -15.81 0.46
C TYR A 327 -1.15 -15.23 -0.90
N VAL A 328 -0.51 -14.14 -1.27
CA VAL A 328 -0.56 -13.55 -2.61
C VAL A 328 0.84 -13.11 -3.00
N ALA A 329 1.27 -13.39 -4.23
CA ALA A 329 2.54 -12.89 -4.74
C ALA A 329 2.54 -12.71 -6.26
N SER A 330 3.51 -11.97 -6.77
CA SER A 330 3.76 -11.87 -8.22
C SER A 330 4.16 -13.22 -8.84
N GLU A 331 4.78 -14.10 -8.06
CA GLU A 331 5.25 -15.42 -8.51
C GLU A 331 4.87 -16.53 -7.52
N GLU A 332 4.57 -17.71 -8.05
CA GLU A 332 4.26 -18.89 -7.25
C GLU A 332 5.44 -19.33 -6.37
N SER A 333 6.66 -19.18 -6.87
CA SER A 333 7.89 -19.50 -6.16
C SER A 333 8.01 -18.74 -4.83
N ALA A 334 7.60 -17.47 -4.82
CA ALA A 334 7.61 -16.60 -3.63
C ALA A 334 6.61 -17.06 -2.55
N ILE A 335 5.54 -17.75 -2.95
CA ILE A 335 4.62 -18.41 -2.01
C ILE A 335 5.22 -19.73 -1.52
N LYS A 336 5.76 -20.52 -2.45
CA LYS A 336 6.26 -21.88 -2.13
C LYS A 336 7.46 -21.90 -1.19
N ILE A 337 8.27 -20.83 -1.14
CA ILE A 337 9.39 -20.76 -0.20
C ILE A 337 8.91 -20.73 1.26
N VAL A 338 7.80 -20.06 1.54
CA VAL A 338 7.20 -19.92 2.88
C VAL A 338 6.02 -20.87 3.11
N CYS A 339 5.46 -21.44 2.07
CA CYS A 339 4.39 -22.43 2.10
C CYS A 339 4.62 -23.50 1.03
N PRO A 340 5.51 -24.49 1.27
CA PRO A 340 5.90 -25.48 0.26
C PRO A 340 4.76 -26.34 -0.28
N GLN A 341 3.73 -26.56 0.52
CA GLN A 341 2.57 -27.39 0.19
C GLN A 341 1.26 -26.64 0.52
N PRO A 342 0.85 -25.67 -0.31
CA PRO A 342 -0.45 -25.01 -0.15
C PRO A 342 -1.58 -26.04 -0.41
N GLU A 343 -2.71 -25.86 0.27
CA GLU A 343 -3.92 -26.66 0.05
C GLU A 343 -4.58 -26.28 -1.27
N ARG A 344 -4.49 -24.98 -1.61
CA ARG A 344 -4.98 -24.42 -2.88
C ARG A 344 -4.01 -23.37 -3.39
N ILE A 345 -3.76 -23.36 -4.69
CA ILE A 345 -3.02 -22.32 -5.38
C ILE A 345 -3.69 -22.04 -6.73
N TRP A 346 -3.85 -20.76 -7.07
CA TRP A 346 -4.49 -20.35 -8.33
C TRP A 346 -4.04 -18.97 -8.76
N ALA A 347 -4.26 -18.69 -10.02
CA ALA A 347 -4.06 -17.38 -10.58
C ALA A 347 -5.43 -16.72 -10.84
N PRO A 348 -5.78 -15.59 -10.15
CA PRO A 348 -7.04 -14.88 -10.37
C PRO A 348 -7.18 -14.45 -11.82
N ARG A 349 -8.42 -14.30 -12.31
CA ARG A 349 -8.69 -13.77 -13.65
C ARG A 349 -8.39 -12.27 -13.70
N GLY A 350 -8.28 -11.72 -14.90
CA GLY A 350 -8.19 -10.27 -15.08
C GLY A 350 -9.42 -9.57 -14.52
N GLY A 351 -9.23 -8.53 -13.71
CA GLY A 351 -10.31 -7.80 -13.05
C GLY A 351 -11.04 -8.53 -11.93
N GLU A 352 -10.68 -9.80 -11.64
CA GLU A 352 -11.24 -10.56 -10.53
C GLU A 352 -10.52 -10.20 -9.20
N PRO A 353 -11.21 -9.59 -8.22
CA PRO A 353 -10.61 -9.29 -6.95
C PRO A 353 -10.50 -10.54 -6.08
N VAL A 354 -9.36 -10.69 -5.41
CA VAL A 354 -9.18 -11.63 -4.30
C VAL A 354 -9.25 -10.82 -3.01
N ILE A 355 -10.35 -10.94 -2.29
CA ILE A 355 -10.61 -10.21 -1.06
C ILE A 355 -10.57 -11.19 0.10
N VAL A 356 -9.71 -10.90 1.09
CA VAL A 356 -9.54 -11.70 2.29
C VAL A 356 -9.78 -10.82 3.50
N ARG A 357 -10.60 -11.30 4.43
CA ARG A 357 -10.91 -10.60 5.69
C ARG A 357 -10.62 -11.51 6.87
N VAL A 358 -10.34 -10.88 8.03
CA VAL A 358 -10.30 -11.60 9.30
C VAL A 358 -11.68 -12.19 9.54
N GLU A 359 -11.71 -13.48 9.81
CA GLU A 359 -12.94 -14.21 10.20
C GLU A 359 -13.21 -13.93 11.69
N VAL A 360 -14.32 -13.28 12.00
CA VAL A 360 -14.79 -12.98 13.35
C VAL A 360 -15.47 -14.19 13.97
#